data_1d514159f6ca3deed1282e4891e23253
#
_entry.id   1d514159f6ca3deed1282e4891e23253
#
_cell.length_a   1.000
_cell.length_b   1.000
_cell.length_c   1.000
_cell.angle_alpha   90.00
_cell.angle_beta   90.00
_cell.angle_gamma   90.00
#
_symmetry.space_group_name_H-M   'P 1'
#
loop_
_entity.id
_entity.type
_entity.pdbx_description
1 polymer ?
#
loop_
_entity_poly.entity_id
_entity_poly.type
_entity_poly.pdbx_seq_one_letter_code
_entity_poly.pdbx_strand_id
1 'polypeptide(L)'
;EVDPELVFNNNLTISEGAIRPYNRMNSDAWNMKRLASVAEVHGFSLKVPVGKLSDDAKHKILYGTGDQKYRVDLGGGRHYDTTYEGVIPNLERRWKETDSDFMRRDIERFMRERDCYACKGARLKPVVLAVTVHELNIVDVCDLSVDDALDLFDNKLQLTEQEMTIARLIVKEIKSRLAFMSNVGLN
;
A
#
# COMPACT_ATOMS: atom_id res chain seq x y z
N GLU A 1 -1.95 -1.62 1.83
CA GLU A 1 -2.84 -0.59 1.28
C GLU A 1 -3.97 -1.21 0.47
N VAL A 2 -5.13 -0.55 0.45
CA VAL A 2 -6.24 -0.96 -0.43
C VAL A 2 -5.88 -0.66 -1.89
N ASP A 3 -6.05 -1.66 -2.75
CA ASP A 3 -5.75 -1.54 -4.18
C ASP A 3 -7.00 -1.12 -4.97
N PRO A 4 -6.99 0.02 -5.66
CA PRO A 4 -8.11 0.48 -6.48
C PRO A 4 -8.61 -0.54 -7.52
N GLU A 5 -7.71 -1.33 -8.10
CA GLU A 5 -8.05 -2.36 -9.10
C GLU A 5 -8.86 -3.52 -8.51
N LEU A 6 -8.69 -3.80 -7.21
CA LEU A 6 -9.46 -4.83 -6.51
C LEU A 6 -10.83 -4.32 -6.06
N VAL A 7 -11.00 -3.00 -5.92
CA VAL A 7 -12.24 -2.37 -5.45
C VAL A 7 -13.33 -2.39 -6.52
N PHE A 8 -12.97 -2.13 -7.78
CA PHE A 8 -13.96 -2.00 -8.85
C PHE A 8 -14.14 -3.26 -9.70
N ASN A 9 -15.39 -3.48 -10.12
CA ASN A 9 -15.70 -4.26 -11.31
C ASN A 9 -16.08 -3.28 -12.45
N ASN A 10 -15.18 -3.08 -13.39
CA ASN A 10 -15.35 -2.09 -14.47
C ASN A 10 -16.50 -2.38 -15.42
N ASN A 11 -16.99 -3.62 -15.47
CA ASN A 11 -18.08 -4.05 -16.35
C ASN A 11 -19.48 -3.79 -15.75
N LEU A 12 -19.56 -3.56 -14.45
CA LEU A 12 -20.81 -3.34 -13.74
C LEU A 12 -21.04 -1.85 -13.47
N THR A 13 -22.29 -1.48 -13.32
CA THR A 13 -22.70 -0.19 -12.77
C THR A 13 -22.57 -0.22 -11.24
N ILE A 14 -22.48 0.95 -10.61
CA ILE A 14 -22.44 1.04 -9.14
C ILE A 14 -23.72 0.48 -8.55
N SER A 15 -24.88 0.71 -9.20
CA SER A 15 -26.18 0.16 -8.77
C SER A 15 -26.25 -1.37 -8.87
N GLU A 16 -25.44 -2.00 -9.74
CA GLU A 16 -25.32 -3.46 -9.88
C GLU A 16 -24.25 -4.05 -8.97
N GLY A 17 -23.58 -3.24 -8.16
CA GLY A 17 -22.56 -3.71 -7.23
C GLY A 17 -21.14 -3.65 -7.77
N ALA A 18 -20.81 -2.68 -8.63
CA ALA A 18 -19.45 -2.50 -9.13
C ALA A 18 -18.41 -2.26 -8.02
N ILE A 19 -18.81 -1.72 -6.85
CA ILE A 19 -17.95 -1.52 -5.69
C ILE A 19 -17.96 -2.82 -4.88
N ARG A 20 -17.00 -3.71 -5.16
CA ARG A 20 -16.95 -5.07 -4.58
C ARG A 20 -16.97 -5.11 -3.05
N PRO A 21 -16.26 -4.24 -2.32
CA PRO A 21 -16.30 -4.25 -0.86
C PRO A 21 -17.68 -3.97 -0.27
N TYR A 22 -18.53 -3.23 -0.98
CA TYR A 22 -19.85 -2.85 -0.51
C TYR A 22 -20.93 -3.94 -0.74
N ASN A 23 -20.68 -4.92 -1.60
CA ASN A 23 -21.66 -5.96 -1.93
C ASN A 23 -21.93 -6.97 -0.81
N ARG A 24 -21.13 -6.98 0.26
CA ARG A 24 -21.21 -7.98 1.34
C ARG A 24 -21.58 -7.43 2.71
N MET A 25 -21.76 -6.11 2.82
CA MET A 25 -21.93 -5.46 4.12
C MET A 25 -23.32 -4.83 4.26
N ASN A 26 -24.09 -5.19 5.28
CA ASN A 26 -25.40 -4.58 5.59
C ASN A 26 -25.33 -3.06 5.86
N SER A 27 -24.14 -2.52 6.15
CA SER A 27 -23.90 -1.06 6.30
C SER A 27 -23.83 -0.31 4.98
N ASP A 28 -23.82 -1.01 3.84
CA ASP A 28 -23.53 -0.40 2.54
C ASP A 28 -24.69 0.41 1.98
N ALA A 29 -25.92 0.15 2.42
CA ALA A 29 -27.08 0.98 2.08
C ALA A 29 -26.86 2.47 2.45
N TRP A 30 -26.17 2.73 3.55
CA TRP A 30 -25.81 4.09 3.97
C TRP A 30 -24.74 4.72 3.07
N ASN A 31 -23.67 3.96 2.79
CA ASN A 31 -22.61 4.41 1.89
C ASN A 31 -23.14 4.65 0.47
N MET A 32 -24.06 3.81 0.00
CA MET A 32 -24.69 4.00 -1.31
C MET A 32 -25.56 5.26 -1.38
N LYS A 33 -26.29 5.60 -0.31
CA LYS A 33 -27.05 6.87 -0.24
C LYS A 33 -26.13 8.08 -0.27
N ARG A 34 -25.03 8.05 0.49
CA ARG A 34 -24.01 9.10 0.47
C ARG A 34 -23.41 9.26 -0.93
N LEU A 35 -23.05 8.15 -1.56
CA LEU A 35 -22.50 8.14 -2.92
C LEU A 35 -23.49 8.65 -3.96
N ALA A 36 -24.79 8.41 -3.79
CA ALA A 36 -25.81 8.96 -4.67
C ALA A 36 -25.87 10.49 -4.62
N SER A 37 -25.78 11.07 -3.40
CA SER A 37 -25.70 12.53 -3.26
C SER A 37 -24.41 13.13 -3.86
N VAL A 38 -23.28 12.41 -3.74
CA VAL A 38 -22.02 12.80 -4.40
C VAL A 38 -22.17 12.79 -5.91
N ALA A 39 -22.77 11.73 -6.46
CA ALA A 39 -22.98 11.56 -7.89
C ALA A 39 -23.86 12.69 -8.47
N GLU A 40 -24.92 13.07 -7.75
CA GLU A 40 -25.82 14.16 -8.15
C GLU A 40 -25.06 15.50 -8.20
N VAL A 41 -24.30 15.84 -7.15
CA VAL A 41 -23.54 17.10 -7.08
C VAL A 41 -22.44 17.19 -8.13
N HIS A 42 -21.77 16.06 -8.42
CA HIS A 42 -20.63 16.02 -9.34
C HIS A 42 -21.00 15.58 -10.79
N GLY A 43 -22.28 15.35 -11.05
CA GLY A 43 -22.80 15.13 -12.41
C GLY A 43 -22.40 13.79 -13.02
N PHE A 44 -22.16 12.73 -12.21
CA PHE A 44 -21.94 11.39 -12.75
C PHE A 44 -23.08 10.42 -12.39
N SER A 45 -23.28 9.38 -13.20
CA SER A 45 -24.38 8.45 -13.03
C SER A 45 -23.95 7.14 -12.39
N LEU A 46 -24.70 6.67 -11.40
CA LEU A 46 -24.49 5.36 -10.78
C LEU A 46 -24.98 4.20 -11.66
N LYS A 47 -25.67 4.49 -12.78
CA LYS A 47 -26.24 3.52 -13.74
C LYS A 47 -25.36 3.34 -14.99
N VAL A 48 -24.16 3.91 -14.99
CA VAL A 48 -23.18 3.72 -16.07
C VAL A 48 -22.09 2.78 -15.56
N PRO A 49 -21.61 1.81 -16.37
CA PRO A 49 -20.51 0.95 -16.00
C PRO A 49 -19.29 1.76 -15.54
N VAL A 50 -18.64 1.33 -14.44
CA VAL A 50 -17.52 2.07 -13.85
C VAL A 50 -16.39 2.31 -14.86
N GLY A 51 -16.14 1.35 -15.76
CA GLY A 51 -15.15 1.51 -16.83
C GLY A 51 -15.40 2.69 -17.77
N LYS A 52 -16.65 3.16 -17.87
CA LYS A 52 -17.05 4.32 -18.70
C LYS A 52 -17.15 5.64 -17.94
N LEU A 53 -16.97 5.62 -16.63
CA LEU A 53 -16.91 6.86 -15.82
C LEU A 53 -15.60 7.60 -16.10
N SER A 54 -15.63 8.92 -15.96
CA SER A 54 -14.42 9.74 -16.01
C SER A 54 -13.45 9.37 -14.88
N ASP A 55 -12.17 9.62 -15.08
CA ASP A 55 -11.16 9.36 -14.04
C ASP A 55 -11.38 10.24 -12.81
N ASP A 56 -11.88 11.46 -12.98
CA ASP A 56 -12.30 12.35 -11.89
C ASP A 56 -13.44 11.74 -11.06
N ALA A 57 -14.48 11.18 -11.71
CA ALA A 57 -15.56 10.49 -11.01
C ALA A 57 -15.05 9.25 -10.26
N LYS A 58 -14.21 8.42 -10.87
CA LYS A 58 -13.57 7.26 -10.22
C LYS A 58 -12.73 7.69 -9.03
N HIS A 59 -11.94 8.75 -9.17
CA HIS A 59 -11.13 9.29 -8.09
C HIS A 59 -11.98 9.74 -6.90
N LYS A 60 -13.07 10.49 -7.16
CA LYS A 60 -13.98 10.92 -6.09
C LYS A 60 -14.64 9.73 -5.37
N ILE A 61 -15.04 8.71 -6.11
CA ILE A 61 -15.62 7.48 -5.53
C ILE A 61 -14.59 6.78 -4.63
N LEU A 62 -13.34 6.63 -5.10
CA LEU A 62 -12.30 5.90 -4.38
C LEU A 62 -11.75 6.66 -3.19
N TYR A 63 -11.43 7.94 -3.36
CA TYR A 63 -10.67 8.72 -2.38
C TYR A 63 -11.47 9.79 -1.65
N GLY A 64 -12.75 9.96 -2.04
CA GLY A 64 -13.63 10.95 -1.41
C GLY A 64 -13.47 12.36 -1.99
N THR A 65 -14.09 13.31 -1.30
CA THR A 65 -14.23 14.71 -1.75
C THR A 65 -13.80 15.71 -0.67
N GLY A 66 -13.00 15.26 0.29
CA GLY A 66 -12.53 16.10 1.40
C GLY A 66 -13.67 16.56 2.31
N ASP A 67 -13.64 17.83 2.69
CA ASP A 67 -14.58 18.42 3.67
C ASP A 67 -15.93 18.84 3.05
N GLN A 68 -16.15 18.58 1.76
CA GLN A 68 -17.42 18.91 1.11
C GLN A 68 -18.57 18.12 1.74
N LYS A 69 -19.60 18.86 2.17
CA LYS A 69 -20.80 18.28 2.76
C LYS A 69 -21.86 17.99 1.71
N TYR A 70 -22.53 16.88 1.88
CA TYR A 70 -23.63 16.41 1.05
C TYR A 70 -24.87 16.21 1.90
N ARG A 71 -26.00 16.67 1.39
CA ARG A 71 -27.30 16.41 2.00
C ARG A 71 -27.81 15.04 1.54
N VAL A 72 -27.86 14.09 2.48
CA VAL A 72 -28.32 12.72 2.23
C VAL A 72 -29.78 12.60 2.65
N ASP A 73 -30.64 12.16 1.74
CA ASP A 73 -32.05 11.88 2.04
C ASP A 73 -32.21 10.55 2.78
N LEU A 74 -32.83 10.61 3.95
CA LEU A 74 -33.15 9.44 4.77
C LEU A 74 -34.56 8.90 4.53
N GLY A 75 -35.34 9.59 3.68
CA GLY A 75 -36.75 9.33 3.46
C GLY A 75 -37.65 10.02 4.51
N GLY A 76 -38.93 10.22 4.14
CA GLY A 76 -39.90 10.90 5.00
C GLY A 76 -39.57 12.37 5.30
N GLY A 77 -38.88 13.05 4.39
CA GLY A 77 -38.52 14.47 4.52
C GLY A 77 -37.34 14.73 5.48
N ARG A 78 -36.68 13.68 5.98
CA ARG A 78 -35.51 13.83 6.86
C ARG A 78 -34.23 13.83 6.03
N HIS A 79 -33.35 14.80 6.32
CA HIS A 79 -32.04 14.93 5.69
C HIS A 79 -30.93 14.91 6.73
N TYR A 80 -29.75 14.50 6.31
CA TYR A 80 -28.54 14.50 7.12
C TYR A 80 -27.37 15.01 6.28
N ASP A 81 -26.68 16.02 6.79
CA ASP A 81 -25.50 16.58 6.13
C ASP A 81 -24.24 15.82 6.58
N THR A 82 -23.49 15.28 5.63
CA THR A 82 -22.29 14.48 5.90
C THR A 82 -21.24 14.68 4.80
N THR A 83 -20.00 14.36 5.11
CA THR A 83 -18.91 14.27 4.14
C THR A 83 -18.86 12.87 3.51
N TYR A 84 -18.15 12.75 2.40
CA TYR A 84 -17.88 11.47 1.76
C TYR A 84 -16.39 11.18 1.75
N GLU A 85 -15.94 10.26 2.60
CA GLU A 85 -14.52 9.93 2.78
C GLU A 85 -13.91 9.10 1.63
N GLY A 86 -14.74 8.48 0.79
CA GLY A 86 -14.28 7.56 -0.25
C GLY A 86 -14.22 6.09 0.20
N VAL A 87 -14.14 5.19 -0.77
CA VAL A 87 -14.12 3.74 -0.51
C VAL A 87 -12.79 3.33 0.15
N ILE A 88 -11.67 3.78 -0.38
CA ILE A 88 -10.32 3.39 0.10
C ILE A 88 -10.08 3.87 1.53
N PRO A 89 -10.19 5.16 1.85
CA PRO A 89 -10.01 5.62 3.23
C PRO A 89 -10.97 4.96 4.21
N ASN A 90 -12.23 4.71 3.80
CA ASN A 90 -13.20 4.00 4.62
C ASN A 90 -12.74 2.58 4.98
N LEU A 91 -12.26 1.82 3.99
CA LEU A 91 -11.77 0.46 4.20
C LEU A 91 -10.50 0.44 5.07
N GLU A 92 -9.55 1.33 4.79
CA GLU A 92 -8.30 1.42 5.56
C GLU A 92 -8.53 1.80 7.01
N ARG A 93 -9.42 2.77 7.26
CA ARG A 93 -9.83 3.15 8.63
C ARG A 93 -10.49 1.98 9.34
N ARG A 94 -11.48 1.33 8.70
CA ARG A 94 -12.18 0.17 9.27
C ARG A 94 -11.25 -1.00 9.55
N TRP A 95 -10.29 -1.26 8.68
CA TRP A 95 -9.27 -2.30 8.88
C TRP A 95 -8.42 -2.05 10.12
N LYS A 96 -8.07 -0.78 10.37
CA LYS A 96 -7.28 -0.36 11.54
C LYS A 96 -8.09 -0.41 12.84
N GLU A 97 -9.37 -0.01 12.77
CA GLU A 97 -10.24 0.18 13.95
C GLU A 97 -11.00 -1.09 14.36
N THR A 98 -11.12 -2.10 13.48
CA THR A 98 -11.92 -3.29 13.79
C THR A 98 -11.20 -4.26 14.72
N ASP A 99 -11.89 -4.74 15.73
CA ASP A 99 -11.47 -5.84 16.60
C ASP A 99 -11.87 -7.22 16.05
N SER A 100 -12.64 -7.27 14.97
CA SER A 100 -13.12 -8.50 14.35
C SER A 100 -12.14 -9.02 13.30
N ASP A 101 -11.53 -10.18 13.57
CA ASP A 101 -10.66 -10.88 12.59
C ASP A 101 -11.38 -11.23 11.29
N PHE A 102 -12.68 -11.49 11.36
CA PHE A 102 -13.48 -11.76 10.16
C PHE A 102 -13.57 -10.51 9.28
N MET A 103 -13.91 -9.36 9.87
CA MET A 103 -13.98 -8.08 9.15
C MET A 103 -12.62 -7.68 8.58
N ARG A 104 -11.55 -7.88 9.37
CA ARG A 104 -10.18 -7.59 8.92
C ARG A 104 -9.81 -8.40 7.69
N ARG A 105 -9.99 -9.72 7.75
CA ARG A 105 -9.73 -10.63 6.61
C ARG A 105 -10.60 -10.34 5.38
N ASP A 106 -11.84 -9.90 5.57
CA ASP A 106 -12.70 -9.55 4.44
C ASP A 106 -12.23 -8.27 3.72
N ILE A 107 -11.70 -7.29 4.46
CA ILE A 107 -11.09 -6.08 3.89
C ILE A 107 -9.75 -6.39 3.24
N GLU A 108 -8.93 -7.27 3.83
CA GLU A 108 -7.60 -7.67 3.31
C GLU A 108 -7.67 -8.25 1.88
N ARG A 109 -8.81 -8.80 1.46
CA ARG A 109 -9.02 -9.25 0.07
C ARG A 109 -8.94 -8.14 -0.97
N PHE A 110 -9.07 -6.89 -0.53
CA PHE A 110 -8.95 -5.70 -1.37
C PHE A 110 -7.63 -4.97 -1.15
N MET A 111 -6.69 -5.56 -0.42
CA MET A 111 -5.39 -4.98 -0.10
C MET A 111 -4.28 -5.72 -0.83
N ARG A 112 -3.23 -4.98 -1.17
CA ARG A 112 -1.94 -5.51 -1.64
C ARG A 112 -0.81 -4.97 -0.77
N GLU A 113 0.20 -5.79 -0.58
CA GLU A 113 1.47 -5.34 -0.03
C GLU A 113 2.14 -4.43 -1.06
N ARG A 114 2.64 -3.31 -0.59
CA ARG A 114 3.41 -2.36 -1.39
C ARG A 114 4.62 -1.89 -0.61
N ASP A 115 5.68 -1.60 -1.32
CA ASP A 115 6.83 -0.97 -0.71
C ASP A 115 6.47 0.38 -0.12
N CYS A 116 7.01 0.65 1.05
CA CYS A 116 6.82 1.94 1.71
C CYS A 116 7.36 3.06 0.82
N TYR A 117 6.53 4.05 0.50
CA TYR A 117 6.92 5.18 -0.34
C TYR A 117 8.09 5.99 0.24
N ALA A 118 8.22 6.03 1.57
CA ALA A 118 9.26 6.79 2.25
C ALA A 118 10.62 6.07 2.25
N CYS A 119 10.63 4.74 2.44
CA CYS A 119 11.89 3.98 2.49
C CYS A 119 12.08 3.03 1.29
N LYS A 120 11.11 2.95 0.36
CA LYS A 120 11.18 2.12 -0.86
C LYS A 120 11.63 0.68 -0.59
N GLY A 121 11.10 0.09 0.50
CA GLY A 121 11.46 -1.26 0.91
C GLY A 121 12.65 -1.36 1.86
N ALA A 122 13.50 -0.35 1.96
CA ALA A 122 14.72 -0.38 2.78
C ALA A 122 14.48 -0.58 4.30
N ARG A 123 13.27 -0.24 4.81
CA ARG A 123 12.89 -0.35 6.24
C ARG A 123 13.80 0.41 7.21
N LEU A 124 14.67 1.28 6.69
CA LEU A 124 15.63 2.08 7.42
C LEU A 124 15.34 3.57 7.25
N LYS A 125 15.78 4.36 8.23
CA LYS A 125 15.69 5.83 8.15
C LYS A 125 16.74 6.36 7.17
N PRO A 126 16.49 7.49 6.45
CA PRO A 126 17.45 8.08 5.52
C PRO A 126 18.83 8.34 6.14
N VAL A 127 18.89 8.74 7.42
CA VAL A 127 20.15 8.98 8.14
C VAL A 127 21.00 7.71 8.27
N VAL A 128 20.39 6.52 8.36
CA VAL A 128 21.11 5.24 8.39
C VAL A 128 21.65 4.89 7.01
N LEU A 129 20.88 5.17 5.96
CA LEU A 129 21.27 4.96 4.57
C LEU A 129 22.37 5.92 4.08
N ALA A 130 22.57 7.04 4.78
CA ALA A 130 23.65 7.95 4.52
C ALA A 130 25.03 7.45 5.01
N VAL A 131 25.05 6.40 5.83
CA VAL A 131 26.31 5.74 6.24
C VAL A 131 26.72 4.77 5.16
N THR A 132 27.87 5.03 4.55
CA THR A 132 28.43 4.21 3.46
C THR A 132 29.81 3.68 3.81
N VAL A 133 30.12 2.51 3.29
CA VAL A 133 31.48 1.93 3.26
C VAL A 133 31.77 1.60 1.81
N HIS A 134 32.86 2.12 1.26
CA HIS A 134 33.20 1.97 -0.16
C HIS A 134 32.02 2.36 -1.09
N GLU A 135 31.42 3.53 -0.79
CA GLU A 135 30.27 4.11 -1.51
C GLU A 135 28.95 3.31 -1.45
N LEU A 136 28.93 2.14 -0.81
CA LEU A 136 27.77 1.32 -0.64
C LEU A 136 27.16 1.50 0.77
N ASN A 137 25.85 1.67 0.83
CA ASN A 137 25.12 1.60 2.09
C ASN A 137 24.70 0.15 2.41
N ILE A 138 24.11 -0.06 3.58
CA ILE A 138 23.74 -1.42 4.02
C ILE A 138 22.68 -2.08 3.11
N VAL A 139 21.78 -1.32 2.50
CA VAL A 139 20.77 -1.87 1.59
C VAL A 139 21.43 -2.30 0.29
N ASP A 140 22.32 -1.47 -0.28
CA ASP A 140 23.05 -1.82 -1.49
C ASP A 140 23.81 -3.13 -1.34
N VAL A 141 24.41 -3.37 -0.15
CA VAL A 141 25.12 -4.62 0.14
C VAL A 141 24.15 -5.80 0.34
N CYS A 142 23.00 -5.58 1.00
CA CYS A 142 22.01 -6.63 1.24
C CYS A 142 21.24 -7.05 -0.03
N ASP A 143 21.18 -6.18 -1.03
CA ASP A 143 20.52 -6.44 -2.32
C ASP A 143 21.42 -7.22 -3.30
N LEU A 144 22.71 -7.41 -2.97
CA LEU A 144 23.60 -8.25 -3.74
C LEU A 144 23.20 -9.74 -3.64
N SER A 145 23.46 -10.50 -4.71
CA SER A 145 23.46 -11.95 -4.61
C SER A 145 24.56 -12.42 -3.65
N VAL A 146 24.45 -13.66 -3.14
CA VAL A 146 25.47 -14.20 -2.21
C VAL A 146 26.86 -14.20 -2.86
N ASP A 147 26.94 -14.58 -4.13
CA ASP A 147 28.20 -14.64 -4.87
C ASP A 147 28.77 -13.22 -5.13
N ASP A 148 27.91 -12.23 -5.48
CA ASP A 148 28.36 -10.84 -5.67
C ASP A 148 28.81 -10.22 -4.34
N ALA A 149 28.09 -10.54 -3.24
CA ALA A 149 28.51 -10.08 -1.92
C ALA A 149 29.85 -10.71 -1.50
N LEU A 150 30.07 -12.00 -1.78
CA LEU A 150 31.33 -12.66 -1.51
C LEU A 150 32.47 -12.02 -2.31
N ASP A 151 32.26 -11.75 -3.61
CA ASP A 151 33.23 -11.06 -4.46
C ASP A 151 33.51 -9.62 -3.97
N LEU A 152 32.47 -8.93 -3.48
CA LEU A 152 32.66 -7.61 -2.87
C LEU A 152 33.64 -7.68 -1.70
N PHE A 153 33.42 -8.59 -0.74
CA PHE A 153 34.24 -8.71 0.45
C PHE A 153 35.62 -9.34 0.19
N ASP A 154 35.77 -10.15 -0.87
CA ASP A 154 37.04 -10.79 -1.23
C ASP A 154 37.94 -9.89 -2.05
N ASN A 155 37.39 -9.19 -3.03
CA ASN A 155 38.16 -8.58 -4.09
C ASN A 155 37.99 -7.06 -4.25
N LYS A 156 36.78 -6.54 -3.91
CA LYS A 156 36.42 -5.14 -4.22
C LYS A 156 36.49 -4.21 -3.01
N LEU A 157 36.25 -4.71 -1.79
CA LEU A 157 36.21 -3.88 -0.59
C LEU A 157 37.64 -3.41 -0.23
N GLN A 158 37.87 -2.14 -0.44
CA GLN A 158 39.15 -1.50 -0.09
C GLN A 158 38.98 -0.75 1.23
N LEU A 159 39.58 -1.23 2.31
CA LEU A 159 39.61 -0.60 3.61
C LEU A 159 41.02 -0.07 3.91
N THR A 160 41.07 1.08 4.58
CA THR A 160 42.30 1.60 5.15
C THR A 160 42.84 0.68 6.25
N GLU A 161 44.11 0.83 6.63
CA GLU A 161 44.67 0.03 7.74
C GLU A 161 43.92 0.18 9.05
N GLN A 162 43.41 1.38 9.35
CA GLN A 162 42.60 1.62 10.54
C GLN A 162 41.24 0.90 10.46
N GLU A 163 40.55 1.04 9.34
CA GLU A 163 39.28 0.35 9.11
C GLU A 163 39.45 -1.17 9.13
N MET A 164 40.51 -1.69 8.53
CA MET A 164 40.81 -3.12 8.55
C MET A 164 41.11 -3.61 9.97
N THR A 165 41.78 -2.81 10.80
CA THR A 165 42.04 -3.16 12.20
C THR A 165 40.73 -3.33 12.98
N ILE A 166 39.75 -2.45 12.72
CA ILE A 166 38.43 -2.49 13.36
C ILE A 166 37.58 -3.64 12.78
N ALA A 167 37.54 -3.76 11.45
CA ALA A 167 36.59 -4.61 10.74
C ALA A 167 37.08 -6.06 10.54
N ARG A 168 38.34 -6.37 10.74
CA ARG A 168 38.97 -7.65 10.38
C ARG A 168 38.18 -8.89 10.83
N LEU A 169 37.74 -8.91 12.10
CA LEU A 169 36.98 -10.06 12.62
C LEU A 169 35.58 -10.13 12.03
N ILE A 170 34.95 -8.97 11.82
CA ILE A 170 33.60 -8.86 11.23
C ILE A 170 33.64 -9.32 9.77
N VAL A 171 34.57 -8.80 8.97
CA VAL A 171 34.74 -9.16 7.56
C VAL A 171 35.05 -10.65 7.42
N LYS A 172 35.92 -11.20 8.27
CA LYS A 172 36.22 -12.65 8.28
C LYS A 172 34.96 -13.49 8.52
N GLU A 173 34.13 -13.07 9.46
CA GLU A 173 32.88 -13.80 9.80
C GLU A 173 31.86 -13.70 8.66
N ILE A 174 31.68 -12.52 8.08
CA ILE A 174 30.80 -12.32 6.92
C ILE A 174 31.23 -13.22 5.75
N LYS A 175 32.52 -13.19 5.38
CA LYS A 175 33.07 -14.03 4.31
C LYS A 175 32.83 -15.53 4.58
N SER A 176 33.06 -15.98 5.80
CA SER A 176 32.82 -17.38 6.18
C SER A 176 31.38 -17.79 6.00
N ARG A 177 30.43 -16.93 6.38
CA ARG A 177 28.99 -17.19 6.25
C ARG A 177 28.52 -17.16 4.79
N LEU A 178 28.97 -16.16 4.03
CA LEU A 178 28.65 -16.08 2.60
C LEU A 178 29.20 -17.28 1.82
N ALA A 179 30.44 -17.67 2.10
CA ALA A 179 31.04 -18.86 1.47
C ALA A 179 30.26 -20.14 1.84
N PHE A 180 29.78 -20.25 3.07
CA PHE A 180 28.92 -21.38 3.46
C PHE A 180 27.62 -21.36 2.67
N MET A 181 26.94 -20.20 2.52
CA MET A 181 25.69 -20.07 1.77
C MET A 181 25.88 -20.44 0.30
N SER A 182 26.94 -19.95 -0.36
CA SER A 182 27.28 -20.30 -1.74
C SER A 182 27.53 -21.81 -1.88
N ASN A 183 28.28 -22.43 -0.97
CA ASN A 183 28.59 -23.86 -0.99
C ASN A 183 27.37 -24.79 -0.84
N VAL A 184 26.30 -24.33 -0.19
CA VAL A 184 25.03 -25.07 -0.07
C VAL A 184 24.02 -24.74 -1.16
N GLY A 185 24.41 -23.90 -2.14
CA GLY A 185 23.58 -23.54 -3.32
C GLY A 185 22.55 -22.46 -3.05
N LEU A 186 22.77 -21.59 -2.09
CA LEU A 186 21.96 -20.39 -1.82
C LEU A 186 22.66 -19.16 -2.45
N ASN A 187 22.66 -19.10 -3.76
CA ASN A 187 23.36 -18.05 -4.52
C ASN A 187 22.49 -16.83 -4.76
#